data_3b7e1902c7c025da546cc43468c4cad6
#
_entry.id   3b7e1902c7c025da546cc43468c4cad6
#
_cell.length_a   1.000
_cell.length_b   1.000
_cell.length_c   1.000
_cell.angle_alpha   90.00
_cell.angle_beta   90.00
_cell.angle_gamma   90.00
#
_symmetry.space_group_name_H-M   'P 1'
#
loop_
_entity.id
_entity.type
_entity.pdbx_description
1 polymer ?
#
loop_
_entity_poly.entity_id
_entity_poly.type
_entity_poly.pdbx_seq_one_letter_code
_entity_poly.pdbx_strand_id
1 'polypeptide(L)'
;MYVKGTGASFLIDTPPEMREAAIEYSIRKVDAVCLTHAHMDHVAGFDDLRRFNTLNGGAPMRCYADAATIAKMHAIFPYIQAVNNQQGLFRPMINFVDNAEPFAIGGVRLERLEVEHSFPCSGYLLTAESGRRLGYVSDAHVLPESTLAKLEGVDVMVMNCLRERFHPTHLNFEAAEGYFRRIAPGRGYTIHMCHDFSHRELTGKWRRTGLPVEPAFDGMEITL
;
A
#
# COMPACT_ATOMS: atom_id res chain seq x y z
N MET A 1 1.11 -2.65 -3.71
CA MET A 1 -0.03 -2.63 -4.68
C MET A 1 0.30 -1.72 -5.86
N TYR A 2 -0.06 -2.09 -7.09
CA TYR A 2 0.09 -1.24 -8.29
C TYR A 2 -1.26 -0.67 -8.71
N VAL A 3 -1.34 0.63 -8.93
CA VAL A 3 -2.58 1.34 -9.30
C VAL A 3 -2.42 2.00 -10.66
N LYS A 4 -3.37 1.77 -11.56
CA LYS A 4 -3.47 2.44 -12.87
C LYS A 4 -4.61 3.45 -12.80
N GLY A 5 -4.28 4.73 -12.86
CA GLY A 5 -5.24 5.82 -13.02
C GLY A 5 -5.27 6.35 -14.45
N THR A 6 -6.07 7.36 -14.69
CA THR A 6 -6.17 8.04 -16.00
C THR A 6 -4.88 8.83 -16.28
N GLY A 7 -4.02 8.30 -17.13
CA GLY A 7 -2.77 8.97 -17.56
C GLY A 7 -1.56 8.78 -16.65
N ALA A 8 -1.70 8.31 -15.42
CA ALA A 8 -0.59 8.03 -14.52
C ALA A 8 -0.80 6.72 -13.75
N SER A 9 0.31 6.09 -13.35
CA SER A 9 0.32 4.87 -12.55
C SER A 9 1.22 5.04 -11.33
N PHE A 10 0.90 4.39 -10.23
CA PHE A 10 1.69 4.50 -9.02
C PHE A 10 1.73 3.19 -8.21
N LEU A 11 2.70 3.09 -7.34
CA LEU A 11 2.81 2.00 -6.38
C LEU A 11 2.36 2.46 -4.99
N ILE A 12 1.75 1.58 -4.23
CA ILE A 12 1.70 1.66 -2.78
C ILE A 12 2.64 0.59 -2.26
N ASP A 13 3.69 1.05 -1.58
CA ASP A 13 4.86 0.29 -1.12
C ASP A 13 5.72 -0.34 -2.24
N THR A 14 6.95 -0.67 -1.87
CA THR A 14 7.98 -1.25 -2.72
C THR A 14 8.62 -2.44 -2.01
N PRO A 15 7.89 -3.57 -1.88
CA PRO A 15 8.40 -4.77 -1.19
C PRO A 15 9.63 -5.37 -1.90
N PRO A 16 10.35 -6.30 -1.26
CA PRO A 16 11.51 -6.96 -1.86
C PRO A 16 11.22 -7.59 -3.22
N GLU A 17 10.03 -8.14 -3.40
CA GLU A 17 9.57 -8.83 -4.62
C GLU A 17 9.11 -7.86 -5.72
N MET A 18 9.13 -6.54 -5.49
CA MET A 18 8.62 -5.54 -6.45
C MET A 18 9.24 -5.70 -7.83
N ARG A 19 10.55 -5.96 -7.92
CA ARG A 19 11.25 -6.15 -9.18
C ARG A 19 10.74 -7.36 -9.95
N GLU A 20 10.58 -8.48 -9.27
CA GLU A 20 10.08 -9.72 -9.87
C GLU A 20 8.65 -9.56 -10.34
N ALA A 21 7.78 -9.00 -9.51
CA ALA A 21 6.40 -8.68 -9.86
C ALA A 21 6.32 -7.71 -11.06
N ALA A 22 7.18 -6.69 -11.10
CA ALA A 22 7.21 -5.75 -12.22
C ALA A 22 7.57 -6.43 -13.55
N ILE A 23 8.46 -7.43 -13.52
CA ILE A 23 8.83 -8.23 -14.70
C ILE A 23 7.69 -9.16 -15.09
N GLU A 24 7.16 -9.93 -14.15
CA GLU A 24 6.10 -10.91 -14.36
C GLU A 24 4.82 -10.27 -14.92
N TYR A 25 4.37 -9.16 -14.31
CA TYR A 25 3.15 -8.45 -14.73
C TYR A 25 3.41 -7.33 -15.75
N SER A 26 4.62 -7.27 -16.32
CA SER A 26 4.99 -6.29 -17.36
C SER A 26 4.71 -4.83 -16.94
N ILE A 27 4.96 -4.49 -15.68
CA ILE A 27 4.83 -3.12 -15.17
C ILE A 27 6.00 -2.29 -15.70
N ARG A 28 5.75 -1.40 -16.63
CA ARG A 28 6.77 -0.57 -17.28
C ARG A 28 6.69 0.91 -16.93
N LYS A 29 5.61 1.33 -16.29
CA LYS A 29 5.37 2.73 -15.93
C LYS A 29 5.01 2.83 -14.46
N VAL A 30 5.75 3.65 -13.73
CA VAL A 30 5.46 4.08 -12.36
C VAL A 30 5.78 5.57 -12.30
N ASP A 31 4.77 6.40 -12.11
CA ASP A 31 4.90 7.86 -12.10
C ASP A 31 5.08 8.39 -10.68
N ALA A 32 4.62 7.65 -9.67
CA ALA A 32 4.75 8.00 -8.27
C ALA A 32 4.74 6.77 -7.37
N VAL A 33 5.14 6.96 -6.11
CA VAL A 33 5.05 5.95 -5.05
C VAL A 33 4.37 6.56 -3.83
N CYS A 34 3.55 5.79 -3.14
CA CYS A 34 3.00 6.11 -1.83
C CYS A 34 3.54 5.07 -0.85
N LEU A 35 4.14 5.47 0.25
CA LEU A 35 4.60 4.54 1.29
C LEU A 35 3.62 4.53 2.44
N THR A 36 3.33 3.33 2.95
CA THR A 36 2.56 3.18 4.17
C THR A 36 3.43 3.41 5.40
N HIS A 37 4.61 2.81 5.42
CA HIS A 37 5.62 2.94 6.47
C HIS A 37 6.98 2.39 6.01
N ALA A 38 8.00 2.44 6.87
CA ALA A 38 9.38 2.13 6.51
C ALA A 38 9.90 0.77 7.04
N HIS A 39 9.04 -0.24 7.21
CA HIS A 39 9.50 -1.61 7.42
C HIS A 39 10.09 -2.19 6.13
N MET A 40 11.05 -3.10 6.26
CA MET A 40 11.82 -3.61 5.12
C MET A 40 10.97 -4.39 4.11
N ASP A 41 9.97 -5.11 4.56
CA ASP A 41 8.99 -5.80 3.70
C ASP A 41 8.10 -4.85 2.88
N HIS A 42 8.12 -3.54 3.19
CA HIS A 42 7.43 -2.48 2.44
C HIS A 42 8.37 -1.61 1.61
N VAL A 43 9.67 -1.55 1.94
CA VAL A 43 10.59 -0.59 1.29
C VAL A 43 11.87 -1.22 0.72
N ALA A 44 12.13 -2.51 0.92
CA ALA A 44 13.40 -3.11 0.49
C ALA A 44 13.63 -3.06 -1.04
N GLY A 45 12.57 -3.04 -1.85
CA GLY A 45 12.65 -2.86 -3.30
C GLY A 45 12.79 -1.41 -3.77
N PHE A 46 12.89 -0.42 -2.86
CA PHE A 46 12.88 0.99 -3.20
C PHE A 46 14.00 1.41 -4.16
N ASP A 47 15.17 0.79 -4.07
CA ASP A 47 16.29 1.09 -4.98
C ASP A 47 15.98 0.74 -6.44
N ASP A 48 15.14 -0.25 -6.71
CA ASP A 48 14.77 -0.63 -8.08
C ASP A 48 13.88 0.42 -8.78
N LEU A 49 13.35 1.41 -8.06
CA LEU A 49 12.65 2.57 -8.65
C LEU A 49 13.51 3.35 -9.64
N ARG A 50 14.83 3.29 -9.51
CA ARG A 50 15.78 3.87 -10.49
C ARG A 50 15.51 3.42 -11.92
N ARG A 51 15.01 2.18 -12.09
CA ARG A 51 14.67 1.66 -13.41
C ARG A 51 13.48 2.39 -14.01
N PHE A 52 12.48 2.69 -13.20
CA PHE A 52 11.33 3.46 -13.65
C PHE A 52 11.70 4.93 -13.93
N ASN A 53 12.60 5.56 -13.15
CA ASN A 53 13.14 6.86 -13.53
C ASN A 53 13.76 6.82 -14.94
N THR A 54 14.58 5.81 -15.22
CA THR A 54 15.20 5.65 -16.55
C THR A 54 14.16 5.49 -17.66
N LEU A 55 13.12 4.68 -17.44
CA LEU A 55 12.05 4.45 -18.41
C LEU A 55 11.19 5.72 -18.62
N ASN A 56 11.11 6.59 -17.62
CA ASN A 56 10.40 7.87 -17.66
C ASN A 56 11.31 9.05 -18.09
N GLY A 57 12.39 8.78 -18.83
CA GLY A 57 13.28 9.81 -19.35
C GLY A 57 14.21 10.44 -18.32
N GLY A 58 14.43 9.81 -17.16
CA GLY A 58 15.29 10.29 -16.08
C GLY A 58 14.65 11.33 -15.18
N ALA A 59 13.35 11.55 -15.26
CA ALA A 59 12.65 12.50 -14.39
C ALA A 59 12.58 12.01 -12.93
N PRO A 60 12.71 12.90 -11.93
CA PRO A 60 12.48 12.55 -10.54
C PRO A 60 11.02 12.10 -10.31
N MET A 61 10.86 11.02 -9.52
CA MET A 61 9.56 10.48 -9.13
C MET A 61 9.12 11.06 -7.79
N ARG A 62 7.86 11.39 -7.63
CA ARG A 62 7.29 11.78 -6.33
C ARG A 62 7.08 10.55 -5.47
N CYS A 63 7.49 10.65 -4.19
CA CYS A 63 7.23 9.64 -3.17
C CYS A 63 6.45 10.28 -2.03
N TYR A 64 5.20 9.89 -1.85
CA TYR A 64 4.30 10.42 -0.83
C TYR A 64 4.37 9.54 0.43
N ALA A 65 4.63 10.14 1.57
CA ALA A 65 4.64 9.47 2.87
C ALA A 65 4.44 10.51 3.99
N ASP A 66 4.17 10.05 5.20
CA ASP A 66 4.22 10.94 6.36
C ASP A 66 5.66 11.35 6.71
N ALA A 67 5.80 12.46 7.45
CA ALA A 67 7.11 13.03 7.79
C ALA A 67 8.03 12.03 8.53
N ALA A 68 7.49 11.17 9.39
CA ALA A 68 8.29 10.19 10.13
C ALA A 68 8.81 9.09 9.21
N THR A 69 7.98 8.59 8.30
CA THR A 69 8.38 7.64 7.25
C THR A 69 9.44 8.25 6.33
N ILE A 70 9.27 9.50 5.89
CA ILE A 70 10.28 10.21 5.08
C ILE A 70 11.62 10.27 5.81
N ALA A 71 11.62 10.68 7.09
CA ALA A 71 12.86 10.76 7.89
C ALA A 71 13.54 9.38 8.00
N LYS A 72 12.75 8.30 8.15
CA LYS A 72 13.27 6.94 8.19
C LYS A 72 13.84 6.47 6.86
N MET A 73 13.16 6.80 5.74
CA MET A 73 13.65 6.50 4.38
C MET A 73 15.00 7.18 4.11
N HIS A 74 15.18 8.40 4.57
CA HIS A 74 16.45 9.10 4.48
C HIS A 74 17.58 8.41 5.28
N ALA A 75 17.26 7.81 6.42
CA ALA A 75 18.22 7.04 7.21
C ALA A 75 18.56 5.68 6.58
N ILE A 76 17.58 5.00 5.98
CA ILE A 76 17.78 3.69 5.32
C ILE A 76 18.51 3.84 3.98
N PHE A 77 18.17 4.87 3.20
CA PHE A 77 18.72 5.14 1.86
C PHE A 77 19.39 6.50 1.77
N PRO A 78 20.49 6.76 2.52
CA PRO A 78 21.10 8.10 2.61
C PRO A 78 21.62 8.62 1.27
N TYR A 79 21.96 7.73 0.33
CA TYR A 79 22.47 8.11 -0.99
C TYR A 79 21.40 8.73 -1.91
N ILE A 80 20.10 8.58 -1.59
CA ILE A 80 19.02 9.20 -2.37
C ILE A 80 19.02 10.72 -2.19
N GLN A 81 19.43 11.23 -1.03
CA GLN A 81 19.52 12.67 -0.73
C GLN A 81 20.73 13.38 -1.35
N ALA A 82 21.71 12.64 -1.81
CA ALA A 82 22.97 13.26 -2.24
C ALA A 82 22.72 14.28 -3.37
N VAL A 83 22.86 15.56 -3.03
CA VAL A 83 22.60 16.74 -3.88
C VAL A 83 23.59 16.83 -5.05
N ASN A 84 24.70 16.14 -4.98
CA ASN A 84 25.73 16.18 -6.02
C ASN A 84 25.30 15.33 -7.20
N ASN A 85 24.91 16.00 -8.27
CA ASN A 85 24.80 15.47 -9.63
C ASN A 85 26.17 14.93 -10.13
N GLN A 86 26.73 13.94 -9.43
CA GLN A 86 27.83 13.19 -9.97
C GLN A 86 27.26 12.36 -11.15
N GLN A 87 27.61 12.78 -12.35
CA GLN A 87 27.30 12.03 -13.57
C GLN A 87 27.73 10.58 -13.38
N GLY A 88 26.79 9.65 -13.58
CA GLY A 88 27.07 8.21 -13.50
C GLY A 88 26.57 7.49 -12.23
N LEU A 89 25.94 8.15 -11.28
CA LEU A 89 25.32 7.46 -10.15
C LEU A 89 23.92 6.95 -10.56
N PHE A 90 23.81 5.65 -10.70
CA PHE A 90 22.54 4.95 -10.91
C PHE A 90 21.80 4.79 -9.58
N ARG A 91 21.06 5.78 -9.17
CA ARG A 91 20.24 5.79 -7.95
C ARG A 91 18.81 6.18 -8.27
N PRO A 92 17.83 5.84 -7.42
CA PRO A 92 16.48 6.39 -7.53
C PRO A 92 16.53 7.93 -7.42
N MET A 93 15.86 8.60 -8.34
CA MET A 93 15.66 10.05 -8.30
C MET A 93 14.27 10.30 -7.72
N ILE A 94 14.23 10.66 -6.45
CA ILE A 94 12.99 10.74 -5.66
C ILE A 94 12.84 12.13 -5.06
N ASN A 95 11.63 12.69 -5.22
CA ASN A 95 11.17 13.87 -4.51
C ASN A 95 10.16 13.41 -3.46
N PHE A 96 10.56 13.43 -2.18
CA PHE A 96 9.65 13.13 -1.08
C PHE A 96 8.66 14.25 -0.87
N VAL A 97 7.40 13.90 -0.64
CA VAL A 97 6.28 14.81 -0.41
C VAL A 97 5.52 14.34 0.82
N ASP A 98 5.36 15.20 1.81
CA ASP A 98 4.52 14.92 2.96
C ASP A 98 3.05 14.80 2.49
N ASN A 99 2.40 13.74 2.91
CA ASN A 99 1.02 13.40 2.53
C ASN A 99 -0.01 13.73 3.63
N ALA A 100 0.26 14.76 4.45
CA ALA A 100 -0.65 15.23 5.49
C ALA A 100 -2.00 15.67 4.90
N GLU A 101 -1.97 16.29 3.71
CA GLU A 101 -3.16 16.72 2.98
C GLU A 101 -3.49 15.75 1.84
N PRO A 102 -4.78 15.60 1.48
CA PRO A 102 -5.18 14.81 0.33
C PRO A 102 -4.55 15.30 -0.97
N PHE A 103 -4.18 14.37 -1.83
CA PHE A 103 -3.53 14.63 -3.12
C PHE A 103 -4.13 13.76 -4.24
N ALA A 104 -3.72 13.97 -5.47
CA ALA A 104 -4.19 13.17 -6.60
C ALA A 104 -3.04 12.72 -7.51
N ILE A 105 -3.16 11.50 -8.04
CA ILE A 105 -2.27 10.90 -9.03
C ILE A 105 -3.14 10.25 -10.11
N GLY A 106 -3.03 10.73 -11.36
CA GLY A 106 -3.71 10.10 -12.50
C GLY A 106 -5.22 9.97 -12.32
N GLY A 107 -5.90 11.01 -11.84
CA GLY A 107 -7.34 10.99 -11.62
C GLY A 107 -7.81 10.26 -10.36
N VAL A 108 -6.89 9.60 -9.64
CA VAL A 108 -7.20 8.97 -8.34
C VAL A 108 -6.87 9.95 -7.23
N ARG A 109 -7.86 10.31 -6.40
CA ARG A 109 -7.66 11.08 -5.18
C ARG A 109 -7.25 10.12 -4.06
N LEU A 110 -6.18 10.47 -3.34
CA LEU A 110 -5.68 9.73 -2.19
C LEU A 110 -5.81 10.59 -0.93
N GLU A 111 -6.23 9.96 0.14
CA GLU A 111 -6.27 10.53 1.49
C GLU A 111 -5.59 9.55 2.45
N ARG A 112 -4.65 10.07 3.26
CA ARG A 112 -3.98 9.29 4.29
C ARG A 112 -4.96 8.92 5.41
N LEU A 113 -4.90 7.67 5.83
CA LEU A 113 -5.63 7.13 6.96
C LEU A 113 -4.66 6.87 8.11
N GLU A 114 -5.03 7.27 9.31
CA GLU A 114 -4.29 6.93 10.51
C GLU A 114 -4.58 5.48 10.91
N VAL A 115 -3.53 4.73 11.23
CA VAL A 115 -3.63 3.37 11.73
C VAL A 115 -2.63 3.16 12.87
N GLU A 116 -2.93 2.26 13.79
CA GLU A 116 -2.00 1.90 14.86
C GLU A 116 -1.21 0.66 14.47
N HIS A 117 0.11 0.79 14.51
CA HIS A 117 1.08 -0.26 14.24
C HIS A 117 2.30 -0.08 15.15
N SER A 118 3.33 -0.92 15.05
CA SER A 118 4.57 -0.80 15.85
C SER A 118 5.41 0.44 15.53
N PHE A 119 5.23 1.02 14.35
CA PHE A 119 5.82 2.27 13.88
C PHE A 119 4.75 3.19 13.33
N PRO A 120 5.04 4.50 13.14
CA PRO A 120 4.18 5.36 12.33
C PRO A 120 3.85 4.67 11.00
N CYS A 121 2.58 4.44 10.79
CA CYS A 121 2.06 3.71 9.63
C CYS A 121 0.81 4.42 9.11
N SER A 122 0.63 4.39 7.82
CA SER A 122 -0.51 4.99 7.14
C SER A 122 -1.27 3.96 6.32
N GLY A 123 -2.58 4.02 6.36
CA GLY A 123 -3.41 3.49 5.30
C GLY A 123 -3.71 4.56 4.25
N TYR A 124 -4.44 4.18 3.21
CA TYR A 124 -4.90 5.10 2.17
C TYR A 124 -6.37 4.86 1.82
N LEU A 125 -7.12 5.95 1.70
CA LEU A 125 -8.43 5.95 1.04
C LEU A 125 -8.22 6.49 -0.39
N LEU A 126 -8.50 5.64 -1.37
CA LEU A 126 -8.45 5.97 -2.80
C LEU A 126 -9.86 6.24 -3.28
N THR A 127 -10.05 7.36 -3.99
CA THR A 127 -11.31 7.68 -4.67
C THR A 127 -11.04 7.83 -6.16
N ALA A 128 -11.64 6.95 -6.95
CA ALA A 128 -11.54 6.99 -8.41
C ALA A 128 -12.38 8.14 -9.00
N GLU A 129 -12.15 8.51 -10.26
CA GLU A 129 -12.97 9.49 -10.98
C GLU A 129 -14.46 9.10 -11.06
N SER A 130 -14.77 7.81 -11.04
CA SER A 130 -16.12 7.27 -10.93
C SER A 130 -16.84 7.61 -9.61
N GLY A 131 -16.10 8.08 -8.60
CA GLY A 131 -16.56 8.26 -7.23
C GLY A 131 -16.47 6.99 -6.38
N ARG A 132 -16.11 5.83 -6.96
CA ARG A 132 -15.92 4.59 -6.21
C ARG A 132 -14.68 4.66 -5.33
N ARG A 133 -14.76 4.04 -4.15
CA ARG A 133 -13.76 4.17 -3.09
C ARG A 133 -13.11 2.83 -2.74
N LEU A 134 -11.81 2.84 -2.52
CA LEU A 134 -11.04 1.72 -2.01
C LEU A 134 -10.28 2.14 -0.75
N GLY A 135 -10.49 1.41 0.36
CA GLY A 135 -9.65 1.48 1.54
C GLY A 135 -8.48 0.49 1.45
N TYR A 136 -7.27 0.95 1.72
CA TYR A 136 -6.06 0.12 1.76
C TYR A 136 -5.34 0.28 3.09
N VAL A 137 -5.23 -0.81 3.84
CA VAL A 137 -4.53 -0.89 5.13
C VAL A 137 -3.67 -2.16 5.13
N SER A 138 -2.37 -2.00 4.82
CA SER A 138 -1.44 -3.13 4.78
C SER A 138 -1.12 -3.66 6.17
N ASP A 139 -0.87 -2.75 7.11
CA ASP A 139 -0.39 -3.05 8.45
C ASP A 139 -1.14 -2.23 9.48
N ALA A 140 -1.83 -2.92 10.36
CA ALA A 140 -2.48 -2.31 11.51
C ALA A 140 -2.82 -3.39 12.55
N HIS A 141 -2.91 -3.01 13.81
CA HIS A 141 -3.55 -3.78 14.87
C HIS A 141 -4.80 -3.09 15.42
N VAL A 142 -4.90 -1.76 15.23
CA VAL A 142 -6.10 -0.96 15.53
C VAL A 142 -6.36 0.03 14.41
N LEU A 143 -7.62 0.16 14.03
CA LEU A 143 -8.13 1.24 13.20
C LEU A 143 -8.86 2.24 14.10
N PRO A 144 -8.37 3.50 14.22
CA PRO A 144 -9.05 4.55 14.98
C PRO A 144 -10.45 4.84 14.45
N GLU A 145 -11.32 5.37 15.31
CA GLU A 145 -12.70 5.74 14.94
C GLU A 145 -12.77 6.72 13.77
N SER A 146 -11.83 7.67 13.70
CA SER A 146 -11.70 8.62 12.59
C SER A 146 -11.44 7.92 11.25
N THR A 147 -10.64 6.87 11.26
CA THR A 147 -10.36 6.05 10.08
C THR A 147 -11.55 5.17 9.72
N LEU A 148 -12.19 4.55 10.68
CA LEU A 148 -13.37 3.73 10.44
C LEU A 148 -14.52 4.54 9.84
N ALA A 149 -14.75 5.77 10.32
CA ALA A 149 -15.76 6.67 9.75
C ALA A 149 -15.50 7.01 8.27
N LYS A 150 -14.22 7.14 7.87
CA LYS A 150 -13.84 7.37 6.45
C LYS A 150 -14.02 6.12 5.59
N LEU A 151 -13.84 4.94 6.17
CA LEU A 151 -13.91 3.65 5.47
C LEU A 151 -15.32 3.07 5.39
N GLU A 152 -16.29 3.58 6.14
CA GLU A 152 -17.65 3.06 6.15
C GLU A 152 -18.25 3.00 4.74
N GLY A 153 -18.75 1.83 4.36
CA GLY A 153 -19.40 1.59 3.07
C GLY A 153 -18.51 1.81 1.84
N VAL A 154 -17.18 1.68 1.94
CA VAL A 154 -16.31 1.73 0.74
C VAL A 154 -16.65 0.58 -0.21
N ASP A 155 -16.47 0.79 -1.51
CA ASP A 155 -16.75 -0.26 -2.51
C ASP A 155 -15.82 -1.45 -2.34
N VAL A 156 -14.56 -1.18 -2.03
CA VAL A 156 -13.52 -2.20 -1.83
C VAL A 156 -12.72 -1.89 -0.57
N MET A 157 -12.47 -2.90 0.26
CA MET A 157 -11.54 -2.83 1.39
C MET A 157 -10.44 -3.87 1.25
N VAL A 158 -9.20 -3.43 1.25
CA VAL A 158 -7.99 -4.28 1.31
C VAL A 158 -7.34 -4.08 2.67
N MET A 159 -7.24 -5.15 3.46
CA MET A 159 -6.77 -5.03 4.85
C MET A 159 -5.93 -6.24 5.27
N ASN A 160 -4.96 -6.02 6.16
CA ASN A 160 -4.15 -7.11 6.68
C ASN A 160 -4.99 -8.12 7.50
N CYS A 161 -4.61 -9.39 7.38
CA CYS A 161 -5.09 -10.48 8.22
C CYS A 161 -3.96 -11.49 8.38
N LEU A 162 -3.10 -11.26 9.37
CA LEU A 162 -1.82 -11.94 9.47
C LEU A 162 -1.98 -13.44 9.75
N ARG A 163 -2.77 -13.80 10.78
CA ARG A 163 -2.91 -15.18 11.28
C ARG A 163 -4.13 -15.35 12.19
N GLU A 164 -4.38 -16.59 12.65
CA GLU A 164 -5.45 -16.90 13.61
C GLU A 164 -5.16 -16.31 15.00
N ARG A 165 -3.95 -16.55 15.49
CA ARG A 165 -3.53 -16.15 16.84
C ARG A 165 -3.34 -14.64 16.92
N PHE A 166 -3.60 -14.09 18.11
CA PHE A 166 -3.29 -12.70 18.42
C PHE A 166 -1.86 -12.32 18.02
N HIS A 167 -1.72 -11.10 17.49
CA HIS A 167 -0.44 -10.46 17.20
C HIS A 167 -0.45 -9.02 17.74
N PRO A 168 0.63 -8.55 18.41
CA PRO A 168 0.63 -7.23 19.05
C PRO A 168 0.61 -6.04 18.06
N THR A 169 0.93 -6.26 16.80
CA THR A 169 1.08 -5.19 15.80
C THR A 169 0.28 -5.41 14.51
N HIS A 170 -0.40 -6.55 14.37
CA HIS A 170 -1.21 -6.87 13.18
C HIS A 170 -2.56 -7.45 13.57
N LEU A 171 -3.53 -7.29 12.71
CA LEU A 171 -4.84 -7.92 12.86
C LEU A 171 -4.71 -9.44 12.72
N ASN A 172 -5.30 -10.16 13.67
CA ASN A 172 -5.62 -11.56 13.51
C ASN A 172 -6.97 -11.72 12.78
N PHE A 173 -7.36 -12.97 12.51
CA PHE A 173 -8.59 -13.25 11.78
C PHE A 173 -9.83 -12.64 12.46
N GLU A 174 -10.00 -12.83 13.76
CA GLU A 174 -11.14 -12.34 14.54
C GLU A 174 -11.26 -10.81 14.49
N ALA A 175 -10.14 -10.09 14.69
CA ALA A 175 -10.11 -8.64 14.62
C ALA A 175 -10.42 -8.14 13.20
N ALA A 176 -9.83 -8.76 12.18
CA ALA A 176 -10.11 -8.43 10.78
C ALA A 176 -11.59 -8.66 10.44
N GLU A 177 -12.19 -9.77 10.87
CA GLU A 177 -13.63 -10.04 10.70
C GLU A 177 -14.48 -8.95 11.36
N GLY A 178 -14.14 -8.54 12.58
CA GLY A 178 -14.83 -7.46 13.29
C GLY A 178 -14.81 -6.14 12.52
N TYR A 179 -13.66 -5.77 11.96
CA TYR A 179 -13.54 -4.56 11.15
C TYR A 179 -14.28 -4.67 9.82
N PHE A 180 -14.24 -5.80 9.12
CA PHE A 180 -15.01 -5.96 7.89
C PHE A 180 -16.52 -5.87 8.14
N ARG A 181 -17.03 -6.41 9.25
CA ARG A 181 -18.44 -6.25 9.64
C ARG A 181 -18.82 -4.80 9.89
N ARG A 182 -17.93 -4.05 10.53
CA ARG A 182 -18.14 -2.66 10.86
C ARG A 182 -18.04 -1.72 9.65
N ILE A 183 -17.01 -1.91 8.81
CA ILE A 183 -16.80 -1.12 7.59
C ILE A 183 -17.89 -1.42 6.57
N ALA A 184 -18.40 -2.65 6.53
CA ALA A 184 -19.42 -3.13 5.59
C ALA A 184 -19.09 -2.80 4.11
N PRO A 185 -17.90 -3.17 3.60
CA PRO A 185 -17.51 -2.87 2.23
C PRO A 185 -18.34 -3.67 1.22
N GLY A 186 -18.44 -3.17 -0.01
CA GLY A 186 -19.02 -3.93 -1.11
C GLY A 186 -18.25 -5.23 -1.41
N ARG A 187 -16.92 -5.19 -1.33
CA ARG A 187 -16.00 -6.35 -1.39
C ARG A 187 -14.82 -6.15 -0.45
N GLY A 188 -14.37 -7.22 0.18
CA GLY A 188 -13.20 -7.23 1.06
C GLY A 188 -12.10 -8.15 0.54
N TYR A 189 -10.86 -7.74 0.68
CA TYR A 189 -9.69 -8.54 0.38
C TYR A 189 -8.72 -8.52 1.56
N THR A 190 -8.20 -9.70 1.94
CA THR A 190 -7.16 -9.77 2.96
C THR A 190 -5.79 -9.98 2.35
N ILE A 191 -4.82 -9.27 2.89
CA ILE A 191 -3.40 -9.29 2.52
C ILE A 191 -2.54 -9.51 3.76
N HIS A 192 -1.23 -9.52 3.59
CA HIS A 192 -0.25 -9.65 4.68
C HIS A 192 -0.45 -10.94 5.50
N MET A 193 -0.70 -12.04 4.82
CA MET A 193 -0.90 -13.35 5.43
C MET A 193 0.46 -14.00 5.73
N CYS A 194 0.64 -14.53 6.94
CA CYS A 194 1.80 -15.37 7.23
C CYS A 194 1.56 -16.83 6.82
N HIS A 195 2.58 -17.67 7.00
CA HIS A 195 2.55 -19.10 6.65
C HIS A 195 1.63 -19.98 7.54
N ASP A 196 0.99 -19.39 8.56
CA ASP A 196 0.00 -20.11 9.41
C ASP A 196 -1.26 -20.50 8.64
N PHE A 197 -1.56 -19.82 7.52
CA PHE A 197 -2.68 -20.13 6.63
C PHE A 197 -2.19 -20.49 5.23
N SER A 198 -2.77 -21.53 4.64
CA SER A 198 -2.82 -21.62 3.20
C SER A 198 -3.93 -20.70 2.66
N HIS A 199 -3.77 -20.20 1.43
CA HIS A 199 -4.81 -19.41 0.74
C HIS A 199 -6.16 -20.12 0.75
N ARG A 200 -6.20 -21.46 0.55
CA ARG A 200 -7.41 -22.26 0.55
C ARG A 200 -8.08 -22.31 1.93
N GLU A 201 -7.32 -22.45 3.00
CA GLU A 201 -7.85 -22.46 4.36
C GLU A 201 -8.47 -21.14 4.73
N LEU A 202 -7.78 -20.03 4.44
CA LEU A 202 -8.29 -18.69 4.70
C LEU A 202 -9.53 -18.37 3.86
N THR A 203 -9.55 -18.76 2.59
CA THR A 203 -10.77 -18.69 1.75
C THR A 203 -11.94 -19.44 2.37
N GLY A 204 -11.69 -20.66 2.88
CA GLY A 204 -12.72 -21.45 3.57
C GLY A 204 -13.22 -20.79 4.86
N LYS A 205 -12.35 -20.09 5.58
CA LYS A 205 -12.72 -19.33 6.79
C LYS A 205 -13.63 -18.15 6.42
N TRP A 206 -13.22 -17.31 5.47
CA TRP A 206 -14.02 -16.16 5.04
C TRP A 206 -15.40 -16.58 4.51
N ARG A 207 -15.50 -17.64 3.74
CA ARG A 207 -16.81 -18.15 3.28
C ARG A 207 -17.76 -18.49 4.42
N ARG A 208 -17.25 -19.01 5.54
CA ARG A 208 -18.09 -19.36 6.71
C ARG A 208 -18.61 -18.13 7.46
N THR A 209 -17.98 -16.96 7.33
CA THR A 209 -18.48 -15.73 7.96
C THR A 209 -19.71 -15.14 7.26
N GLY A 210 -19.95 -15.51 6.00
CA GLY A 210 -20.97 -14.91 5.14
C GLY A 210 -20.65 -13.49 4.65
N LEU A 211 -19.46 -12.96 4.95
CA LEU A 211 -18.99 -11.67 4.47
C LEU A 211 -18.48 -11.77 3.02
N PRO A 212 -18.59 -10.70 2.21
CA PRO A 212 -18.03 -10.64 0.86
C PRO A 212 -16.52 -10.41 0.91
N VAL A 213 -15.78 -11.30 1.60
CA VAL A 213 -14.34 -11.18 1.86
C VAL A 213 -13.61 -12.44 1.38
N GLU A 214 -12.47 -12.25 0.75
CA GLU A 214 -11.58 -13.33 0.33
C GLU A 214 -10.10 -12.92 0.47
N PRO A 215 -9.16 -13.86 0.59
CA PRO A 215 -7.74 -13.52 0.53
C PRO A 215 -7.35 -13.10 -0.89
N ALA A 216 -6.57 -12.02 -0.98
CA ALA A 216 -5.95 -11.60 -2.24
C ALA A 216 -4.86 -12.60 -2.69
N PHE A 217 -4.48 -12.53 -3.93
CA PHE A 217 -3.37 -13.29 -4.51
C PHE A 217 -2.58 -12.42 -5.50
N ASP A 218 -1.33 -12.79 -5.75
CA ASP A 218 -0.46 -12.05 -6.65
C ASP A 218 -1.02 -12.08 -8.08
N GLY A 219 -1.07 -10.91 -8.71
CA GLY A 219 -1.70 -10.73 -10.02
C GLY A 219 -3.22 -10.51 -10.00
N MET A 220 -3.86 -10.45 -8.81
CA MET A 220 -5.28 -10.09 -8.73
C MET A 220 -5.50 -8.66 -9.27
N GLU A 221 -6.51 -8.50 -10.12
CA GLU A 221 -6.92 -7.19 -10.66
C GLU A 221 -8.27 -6.77 -10.12
N ILE A 222 -8.37 -5.52 -9.66
CA ILE A 222 -9.60 -4.91 -9.13
C ILE A 222 -9.88 -3.63 -9.93
N THR A 223 -11.07 -3.51 -10.46
CA THR A 223 -11.53 -2.29 -11.15
C THR A 223 -12.51 -1.51 -10.28
N LEU A 224 -12.26 -0.22 -10.12
CA LEU A 224 -13.11 0.74 -9.41
C LEU A 224 -13.96 1.57 -10.37
#